data_bb1fc38f42b725d71169cd7d881bab21
#
_entry.id   bb1fc38f42b725d71169cd7d881bab21
#
_cell.length_a   1.000
_cell.length_b   1.000
_cell.length_c   1.000
_cell.angle_alpha   90.00
_cell.angle_beta   90.00
_cell.angle_gamma   90.00
#
_symmetry.space_group_name_H-M   'P 1'
#
loop_
_entity.id
_entity.type
_entity.pdbx_description
1 polymer ?
#
loop_
_entity_poly.entity_id
_entity_poly.type
_entity_poly.pdbx_seq_one_letter_code
_entity_poly.pdbx_strand_id
1 'polypeptide(L)'
;GFPLGELLNDLCGGVPQGRTLKACIPGGSSVPILNREETESCILDYEGCVERGTMLGSGGVIVFDDSADMVYQVMRLARFYAHESCAQCTQCREGTAWTVRILQRILAGEGAMKDLDLLLDLSEQMTGKTICVLSDSCAAPVVSGIKKFRGEFEAYIKGAKRPAMALA
;
A
#
# COMPACT_ATOMS: atom_id res chain seq x y z
N GLY A 1 21.19 -8.48 -9.61
CA GLY A 1 20.11 -8.59 -8.64
C GLY A 1 19.74 -10.04 -8.33
N PHE A 2 18.99 -10.26 -7.29
CA PHE A 2 18.51 -11.59 -6.88
C PHE A 2 17.00 -11.67 -7.11
N PRO A 3 16.45 -12.79 -7.65
CA PRO A 3 15.01 -12.92 -7.84
C PRO A 3 14.24 -12.85 -6.51
N LEU A 4 13.27 -11.94 -6.40
CA LEU A 4 12.49 -11.77 -5.18
C LEU A 4 11.67 -13.02 -4.85
N GLY A 5 11.13 -13.71 -5.87
CA GLY A 5 10.41 -14.95 -5.69
C GLY A 5 11.27 -16.06 -5.07
N GLU A 6 12.52 -16.23 -5.50
CA GLU A 6 13.48 -17.18 -4.92
C GLU A 6 13.86 -16.78 -3.49
N LEU A 7 14.11 -15.49 -3.24
CA LEU A 7 14.36 -14.99 -1.89
C LEU A 7 13.24 -15.39 -0.93
N LEU A 8 12.01 -15.14 -1.33
CA LEU A 8 10.84 -15.39 -0.47
C LEU A 8 10.60 -16.89 -0.26
N ASN A 9 10.61 -17.67 -1.35
CA ASN A 9 10.20 -19.07 -1.28
C ASN A 9 11.34 -20.00 -0.83
N ASP A 10 12.53 -19.84 -1.38
CA ASP A 10 13.64 -20.80 -1.19
C ASP A 10 14.51 -20.45 0.00
N LEU A 11 14.77 -19.15 0.24
CA LEU A 11 15.63 -18.72 1.33
C LEU A 11 14.85 -18.37 2.60
N CYS A 12 13.65 -17.76 2.49
CA CYS A 12 12.85 -17.37 3.65
C CYS A 12 11.77 -18.40 4.00
N GLY A 13 11.58 -19.46 3.21
CA GLY A 13 10.60 -20.51 3.47
C GLY A 13 9.16 -20.18 3.06
N GLY A 14 8.96 -19.10 2.31
CA GLY A 14 7.67 -18.71 1.74
C GLY A 14 6.63 -18.20 2.73
N VAL A 15 5.38 -18.22 2.30
CA VAL A 15 4.23 -17.94 3.17
C VAL A 15 3.83 -19.20 3.96
N PRO A 16 3.06 -19.08 5.07
CA PRO A 16 2.63 -20.23 5.86
C PRO A 16 1.95 -21.32 5.03
N GLN A 17 2.11 -22.59 5.42
CA GLN A 17 1.51 -23.74 4.73
C GLN A 17 -0.01 -23.57 4.57
N GLY A 18 -0.51 -23.87 3.36
CA GLY A 18 -1.92 -23.73 3.02
C GLY A 18 -2.33 -22.30 2.63
N ARG A 19 -1.38 -21.37 2.60
CA ARG A 19 -1.57 -20.00 2.13
C ARG A 19 -0.87 -19.77 0.79
N THR A 20 -1.30 -18.72 0.09
CA THR A 20 -0.68 -18.29 -1.15
C THR A 20 -0.16 -16.85 -1.02
N LEU A 21 0.95 -16.57 -1.67
CA LEU A 21 1.47 -15.20 -1.77
C LEU A 21 0.42 -14.32 -2.44
N LYS A 22 0.14 -13.16 -1.86
CA LYS A 22 -0.81 -12.18 -2.40
C LYS A 22 -0.13 -10.92 -2.90
N ALA A 23 0.74 -10.37 -2.08
CA ALA A 23 1.41 -9.10 -2.35
C ALA A 23 2.75 -9.02 -1.62
N CYS A 24 3.60 -8.10 -2.09
CA CYS A 24 4.86 -7.79 -1.44
C CYS A 24 5.18 -6.30 -1.54
N ILE A 25 5.85 -5.77 -0.53
CA ILE A 25 6.51 -4.47 -0.57
C ILE A 25 8.00 -4.75 -0.45
N PRO A 26 8.81 -4.56 -1.50
CA PRO A 26 10.22 -5.00 -1.50
C PRO A 26 11.18 -4.01 -0.85
N GLY A 27 10.79 -2.76 -0.69
CA GLY A 27 11.69 -1.66 -0.33
C GLY A 27 11.29 -0.86 0.91
N GLY A 28 10.49 -1.44 1.82
CA GLY A 28 9.92 -0.75 2.97
C GLY A 28 8.58 -0.10 2.67
N SER A 29 7.90 0.37 3.70
CA SER A 29 6.50 0.86 3.63
C SER A 29 6.26 2.03 2.67
N SER A 30 7.33 2.71 2.23
CA SER A 30 7.30 3.91 1.39
C SER A 30 7.24 3.65 -0.12
N VAL A 31 7.32 2.39 -0.54
CA VAL A 31 7.36 2.06 -1.96
C VAL A 31 6.05 1.43 -2.43
N PRO A 32 5.78 1.45 -3.76
CA PRO A 32 4.60 0.80 -4.32
C PRO A 32 4.53 -0.69 -4.00
N ILE A 33 3.33 -1.16 -3.68
CA ILE A 33 3.01 -2.57 -3.43
C ILE A 33 3.05 -3.34 -4.76
N LEU A 34 3.66 -4.51 -4.77
CA LEU A 34 3.61 -5.47 -5.87
C LEU A 34 2.49 -6.49 -5.62
N ASN A 35 1.79 -6.90 -6.67
CA ASN A 35 0.92 -8.07 -6.63
C ASN A 35 1.75 -9.36 -6.71
N ARG A 36 1.09 -10.52 -6.65
CA ARG A 36 1.77 -11.82 -6.70
C ARG A 36 2.67 -11.98 -7.93
N GLU A 37 2.11 -11.76 -9.11
CA GLU A 37 2.82 -11.95 -10.38
C GLU A 37 4.04 -11.03 -10.51
N GLU A 38 3.86 -9.77 -10.14
CA GLU A 38 4.95 -8.79 -10.12
C GLU A 38 6.02 -9.18 -9.10
N THR A 39 5.63 -9.71 -7.94
CA THR A 39 6.56 -10.16 -6.89
C THR A 39 7.40 -11.34 -7.37
N GLU A 40 6.77 -12.35 -7.97
CA GLU A 40 7.44 -13.56 -8.45
C GLU A 40 8.45 -13.24 -9.57
N SER A 41 8.20 -12.19 -10.37
CA SER A 41 9.04 -11.79 -11.51
C SER A 41 9.98 -10.62 -11.23
N CYS A 42 9.97 -10.05 -10.02
CA CYS A 42 10.81 -8.92 -9.65
C CYS A 42 12.26 -9.36 -9.36
N ILE A 43 13.22 -8.62 -9.89
CA ILE A 43 14.62 -8.74 -9.49
C ILE A 43 14.91 -7.65 -8.45
N LEU A 44 15.55 -8.04 -7.35
CA LEU A 44 15.93 -7.13 -6.27
C LEU A 44 17.23 -6.41 -6.62
N ASP A 45 17.11 -5.44 -7.49
CA ASP A 45 18.08 -4.39 -7.76
C ASP A 45 17.32 -3.10 -8.13
N TYR A 46 18.03 -2.02 -8.39
CA TYR A 46 17.41 -0.73 -8.67
C TYR A 46 16.57 -0.78 -9.95
N GLU A 47 17.12 -1.35 -11.00
CA GLU A 47 16.50 -1.42 -12.33
C GLU A 47 15.30 -2.36 -12.33
N GLY A 48 15.46 -3.57 -11.78
CA GLY A 48 14.40 -4.57 -11.73
C GLY A 48 13.21 -4.13 -10.88
N CYS A 49 13.44 -3.44 -9.78
CA CYS A 49 12.35 -2.85 -9.00
C CYS A 49 11.62 -1.73 -9.78
N VAL A 50 12.35 -0.87 -10.48
CA VAL A 50 11.76 0.20 -11.31
C VAL A 50 10.95 -0.37 -12.47
N GLU A 51 11.44 -1.43 -13.14
CA GLU A 51 10.70 -2.12 -14.21
C GLU A 51 9.37 -2.69 -13.73
N ARG A 52 9.26 -3.08 -12.46
CA ARG A 52 8.02 -3.56 -11.84
C ARG A 52 7.19 -2.45 -11.19
N GLY A 53 7.56 -1.18 -11.41
CA GLY A 53 6.83 -0.03 -10.89
C GLY A 53 6.88 0.11 -9.38
N THR A 54 7.99 -0.32 -8.77
CA THR A 54 8.31 -0.17 -7.35
C THR A 54 9.72 0.39 -7.17
N MET A 55 10.28 0.32 -5.98
CA MET A 55 11.64 0.75 -5.69
C MET A 55 12.30 -0.21 -4.70
N LEU A 56 13.63 -0.37 -4.79
CA LEU A 56 14.42 -1.15 -3.84
C LEU A 56 14.39 -0.52 -2.43
N GLY A 57 14.26 0.80 -2.36
CA GLY A 57 14.10 1.56 -1.12
C GLY A 57 15.13 1.21 -0.06
N SER A 58 14.66 0.83 1.13
CA SER A 58 15.51 0.41 2.26
C SER A 58 15.84 -1.10 2.24
N GLY A 59 15.33 -1.87 1.28
CA GLY A 59 15.44 -3.33 1.25
C GLY A 59 14.61 -4.04 2.33
N GLY A 60 13.73 -3.33 3.01
CA GLY A 60 12.81 -3.90 4.00
C GLY A 60 11.63 -4.60 3.33
N VAL A 61 11.67 -5.92 3.25
CA VAL A 61 10.64 -6.70 2.56
C VAL A 61 9.46 -6.98 3.48
N ILE A 62 8.24 -6.66 3.03
CA ILE A 62 6.99 -6.96 3.73
C ILE A 62 6.15 -7.87 2.83
N VAL A 63 5.77 -9.04 3.33
CA VAL A 63 5.04 -10.06 2.58
C VAL A 63 3.61 -10.19 3.09
N PHE A 64 2.67 -10.31 2.17
CA PHE A 64 1.26 -10.52 2.46
C PHE A 64 0.78 -11.82 1.81
N ASP A 65 0.16 -12.69 2.59
CA ASP A 65 -0.52 -13.87 2.09
C ASP A 65 -1.99 -13.57 1.73
N ASP A 66 -2.70 -14.58 1.25
CA ASP A 66 -4.11 -14.47 0.82
C ASP A 66 -5.10 -14.16 1.94
N SER A 67 -4.71 -14.26 3.22
CA SER A 67 -5.54 -13.81 4.35
C SER A 67 -5.47 -12.31 4.59
N ALA A 68 -4.48 -11.64 4.03
CA ALA A 68 -4.30 -10.21 4.22
C ALA A 68 -5.39 -9.39 3.54
N ASP A 69 -6.00 -8.48 4.28
CA ASP A 69 -6.92 -7.48 3.76
C ASP A 69 -6.13 -6.26 3.29
N MET A 70 -6.04 -6.07 1.97
CA MET A 70 -5.20 -5.01 1.41
C MET A 70 -5.73 -3.61 1.70
N VAL A 71 -7.05 -3.42 1.85
CA VAL A 71 -7.63 -2.13 2.24
C VAL A 71 -7.18 -1.75 3.65
N TYR A 72 -7.23 -2.72 4.57
CA TYR A 72 -6.75 -2.55 5.94
C TYR A 72 -5.23 -2.28 5.98
N GLN A 73 -4.43 -3.02 5.21
CA GLN A 73 -2.97 -2.82 5.18
C GLN A 73 -2.61 -1.43 4.64
N VAL A 74 -3.24 -1.00 3.55
CA VAL A 74 -3.05 0.36 3.00
C VAL A 74 -3.44 1.43 4.01
N MET A 75 -4.56 1.25 4.73
CA MET A 75 -4.97 2.17 5.80
C MET A 75 -3.93 2.23 6.93
N ARG A 76 -3.37 1.08 7.33
CA ARG A 76 -2.33 1.02 8.37
C ARG A 76 -1.07 1.78 7.96
N LEU A 77 -0.63 1.62 6.71
CA LEU A 77 0.50 2.37 6.16
C LEU A 77 0.21 3.88 6.12
N ALA A 78 -0.95 4.29 5.61
CA ALA A 78 -1.35 5.69 5.59
C ALA A 78 -1.41 6.30 7.01
N ARG A 79 -1.93 5.55 7.99
CA ARG A 79 -1.98 5.97 9.40
C ARG A 79 -0.59 6.18 9.99
N PHE A 80 0.36 5.32 9.66
CA PHE A 80 1.75 5.48 10.06
C PHE A 80 2.31 6.81 9.54
N TYR A 81 2.17 7.10 8.25
CA TYR A 81 2.67 8.36 7.67
C TYR A 81 1.94 9.60 8.17
N ALA A 82 0.65 9.51 8.47
CA ALA A 82 -0.08 10.61 9.09
C ALA A 82 0.44 10.91 10.50
N HIS A 83 0.80 9.87 11.27
CA HIS A 83 1.38 10.03 12.60
C HIS A 83 2.80 10.62 12.55
N GLU A 84 3.62 10.18 11.59
CA GLU A 84 5.02 10.61 11.44
C GLU A 84 5.16 11.98 10.73
N SER A 85 4.07 12.55 10.25
CA SER A 85 4.11 13.88 9.63
C SER A 85 4.54 14.95 10.64
N CYS A 86 5.60 15.68 10.32
CA CYS A 86 6.04 16.83 11.14
C CYS A 86 5.11 18.04 11.06
N ALA A 87 4.06 17.96 10.25
CA ALA A 87 3.04 18.98 10.01
C ALA A 87 3.52 20.29 9.36
N GLN A 88 4.76 20.35 8.87
CA GLN A 88 5.31 21.57 8.26
C GLN A 88 4.61 21.92 6.94
N CYS A 89 4.49 20.95 6.02
CA CYS A 89 3.86 21.16 4.72
C CYS A 89 2.37 20.88 4.79
N THR A 90 1.53 21.81 4.30
CA THR A 90 0.08 21.68 4.34
C THR A 90 -0.40 20.44 3.61
N GLN A 91 0.13 20.15 2.41
CA GLN A 91 -0.23 18.98 1.62
C GLN A 91 0.05 17.66 2.36
N CYS A 92 1.15 17.59 3.10
CA CYS A 92 1.49 16.44 3.91
C CYS A 92 0.57 16.33 5.14
N ARG A 93 0.49 17.38 5.95
CA ARG A 93 -0.30 17.43 7.19
C ARG A 93 -1.77 17.08 6.95
N GLU A 94 -2.41 17.78 6.01
CA GLU A 94 -3.83 17.58 5.73
C GLU A 94 -4.06 16.36 4.83
N GLY A 95 -3.27 16.18 3.78
CA GLY A 95 -3.44 15.10 2.81
C GLY A 95 -3.29 13.72 3.43
N THR A 96 -2.28 13.47 4.29
CA THR A 96 -2.13 12.19 4.97
C THR A 96 -3.30 11.92 5.93
N ALA A 97 -3.74 12.95 6.68
CA ALA A 97 -4.86 12.83 7.60
C ALA A 97 -6.18 12.56 6.87
N TRP A 98 -6.42 13.21 5.73
CA TRP A 98 -7.62 12.98 4.90
C TRP A 98 -7.58 11.59 4.26
N THR A 99 -6.44 11.15 3.78
CA THR A 99 -6.25 9.79 3.26
C THR A 99 -6.68 8.75 4.29
N VAL A 100 -6.22 8.87 5.54
CA VAL A 100 -6.62 7.96 6.63
C VAL A 100 -8.14 7.99 6.86
N ARG A 101 -8.74 9.17 6.96
CA ARG A 101 -10.19 9.30 7.20
C ARG A 101 -11.02 8.66 6.09
N ILE A 102 -10.63 8.82 4.83
CA ILE A 102 -11.33 8.22 3.69
C ILE A 102 -11.20 6.70 3.73
N LEU A 103 -9.99 6.17 3.96
CA LEU A 103 -9.75 4.73 4.07
C LEU A 103 -10.52 4.10 5.25
N GLN A 104 -10.59 4.78 6.40
CA GLN A 104 -11.40 4.35 7.54
C GLN A 104 -12.88 4.31 7.20
N ARG A 105 -13.40 5.32 6.49
CA ARG A 105 -14.79 5.35 6.02
C ARG A 105 -15.10 4.18 5.07
N ILE A 106 -14.18 3.86 4.15
CA ILE A 106 -14.32 2.70 3.27
C ILE A 106 -14.35 1.39 4.08
N LEU A 107 -13.42 1.22 5.03
CA LEU A 107 -13.38 0.05 5.92
C LEU A 107 -14.62 -0.09 6.80
N ALA A 108 -15.26 1.02 7.18
CA ALA A 108 -16.52 1.02 7.91
C ALA A 108 -17.74 0.65 7.02
N GLY A 109 -17.55 0.51 5.70
CA GLY A 109 -18.66 0.27 4.77
C GLY A 109 -19.48 1.53 4.43
N GLU A 110 -18.98 2.70 4.79
CA GLU A 110 -19.62 4.01 4.57
C GLU A 110 -18.99 4.76 3.37
N GLY A 111 -18.06 4.11 2.66
CA GLY A 111 -17.39 4.66 1.50
C GLY A 111 -18.28 4.70 0.26
N ALA A 112 -17.89 5.52 -0.70
CA ALA A 112 -18.49 5.60 -2.02
C ALA A 112 -17.46 5.40 -3.13
N MET A 113 -17.87 5.01 -4.33
CA MET A 113 -16.96 4.78 -5.46
C MET A 113 -16.07 6.00 -5.76
N LYS A 114 -16.63 7.21 -5.63
CA LYS A 114 -15.89 8.47 -5.78
C LYS A 114 -14.75 8.66 -4.76
N ASP A 115 -14.77 7.93 -3.65
CA ASP A 115 -13.70 8.00 -2.65
C ASP A 115 -12.39 7.40 -3.16
N LEU A 116 -12.47 6.45 -4.08
CA LEU A 116 -11.28 5.89 -4.73
C LEU A 116 -10.61 6.92 -5.64
N ASP A 117 -11.40 7.66 -6.40
CA ASP A 117 -10.90 8.72 -7.28
C ASP A 117 -10.35 9.88 -6.45
N LEU A 118 -11.02 10.22 -5.33
CA LEU A 118 -10.55 11.23 -4.39
C LEU A 118 -9.22 10.84 -3.73
N LEU A 119 -9.02 9.57 -3.37
CA LEU A 119 -7.73 9.10 -2.82
C LEU A 119 -6.60 9.19 -3.84
N LEU A 120 -6.88 8.91 -5.11
CA LEU A 120 -5.89 9.05 -6.19
C LEU A 120 -5.54 10.52 -6.43
N ASP A 121 -6.53 11.41 -6.48
CA ASP A 121 -6.34 12.86 -6.60
C ASP A 121 -5.53 13.42 -5.43
N LEU A 122 -5.90 13.09 -4.19
CA LEU A 122 -5.14 13.49 -3.00
C LEU A 122 -3.68 13.04 -3.08
N SER A 123 -3.44 11.81 -3.51
CA SER A 123 -2.09 11.27 -3.68
C SER A 123 -1.29 12.07 -4.71
N GLU A 124 -1.91 12.46 -5.83
CA GLU A 124 -1.30 13.31 -6.84
C GLU A 124 -1.02 14.73 -6.31
N GLN A 125 -1.93 15.30 -5.50
CA GLN A 125 -1.72 16.61 -4.88
C GLN A 125 -0.66 16.61 -3.77
N MET A 126 -0.30 15.45 -3.24
CA MET A 126 0.76 15.29 -2.23
C MET A 126 2.13 15.04 -2.85
N THR A 127 2.19 14.24 -3.92
CA THR A 127 3.43 13.77 -4.54
C THR A 127 4.25 14.90 -5.17
N GLY A 128 5.52 15.02 -4.76
CA GLY A 128 6.45 16.01 -5.30
C GLY A 128 6.15 17.46 -4.90
N LYS A 129 5.22 17.70 -3.96
CA LYS A 129 4.76 19.06 -3.58
C LYS A 129 5.10 19.45 -2.14
N THR A 130 5.97 18.70 -1.51
CA THR A 130 6.41 18.94 -0.12
C THR A 130 7.93 19.00 -0.01
N ILE A 131 8.43 19.56 1.09
CA ILE A 131 9.88 19.75 1.32
C ILE A 131 10.63 18.41 1.39
N CYS A 132 10.02 17.41 1.98
CA CYS A 132 10.57 16.06 2.07
C CYS A 132 9.62 15.04 1.43
N VAL A 133 10.10 13.81 1.19
CA VAL A 133 9.37 12.75 0.50
C VAL A 133 8.38 11.97 1.39
N LEU A 134 8.04 12.45 2.60
CA LEU A 134 7.13 11.72 3.47
C LEU A 134 5.72 11.58 2.88
N SER A 135 5.21 12.64 2.24
CA SER A 135 3.91 12.60 1.56
C SER A 135 3.90 11.65 0.36
N ASP A 136 5.00 11.61 -0.40
CA ASP A 136 5.21 10.66 -1.50
C ASP A 136 5.22 9.22 -0.97
N SER A 137 5.87 9.00 0.16
CA SER A 137 5.92 7.72 0.86
C SER A 137 4.54 7.24 1.33
N CYS A 138 3.66 8.16 1.70
CA CYS A 138 2.26 7.85 2.00
C CYS A 138 1.47 7.53 0.73
N ALA A 139 1.66 8.31 -0.33
CA ALA A 139 0.91 8.19 -1.58
C ALA A 139 1.22 6.88 -2.33
N ALA A 140 2.48 6.43 -2.35
CA ALA A 140 2.91 5.27 -3.12
C ALA A 140 2.15 3.97 -2.80
N PRO A 141 2.04 3.51 -1.54
CA PRO A 141 1.25 2.32 -1.20
C PRO A 141 -0.26 2.53 -1.39
N VAL A 142 -0.78 3.75 -1.22
CA VAL A 142 -2.20 4.06 -1.45
C VAL A 142 -2.54 3.90 -2.93
N VAL A 143 -1.79 4.54 -3.81
CA VAL A 143 -2.01 4.49 -5.26
C VAL A 143 -1.86 3.06 -5.79
N SER A 144 -0.78 2.36 -5.43
CA SER A 144 -0.54 0.99 -5.87
C SER A 144 -1.58 0.02 -5.30
N GLY A 145 -1.97 0.18 -4.04
CA GLY A 145 -3.01 -0.61 -3.40
C GLY A 145 -4.35 -0.48 -4.11
N ILE A 146 -4.80 0.75 -4.39
CA ILE A 146 -6.06 0.98 -5.13
C ILE A 146 -5.98 0.41 -6.55
N LYS A 147 -4.88 0.63 -7.28
CA LYS A 147 -4.75 0.17 -8.66
C LYS A 147 -4.73 -1.35 -8.78
N LYS A 148 -4.03 -2.04 -7.88
CA LYS A 148 -3.78 -3.49 -7.97
C LYS A 148 -4.82 -4.34 -7.25
N PHE A 149 -5.45 -3.79 -6.20
CA PHE A 149 -6.44 -4.49 -5.35
C PHE A 149 -7.80 -3.80 -5.34
N ARG A 150 -8.14 -3.07 -6.40
CA ARG A 150 -9.38 -2.28 -6.53
C ARG A 150 -10.63 -3.07 -6.15
N GLY A 151 -10.71 -4.34 -6.52
CA GLY A 151 -11.85 -5.21 -6.18
C GLY A 151 -12.10 -5.35 -4.67
N GLU A 152 -11.05 -5.31 -3.84
CA GLU A 152 -11.22 -5.36 -2.38
C GLU A 152 -11.82 -4.07 -1.84
N PHE A 153 -11.40 -2.90 -2.34
CA PHE A 153 -12.00 -1.61 -1.98
C PHE A 153 -13.47 -1.54 -2.40
N GLU A 154 -13.78 -1.96 -3.61
CA GLU A 154 -15.14 -2.00 -4.11
C GLU A 154 -16.03 -2.96 -3.31
N ALA A 155 -15.48 -4.08 -2.82
CA ALA A 155 -16.23 -5.03 -2.00
C ALA A 155 -16.70 -4.40 -0.67
N TYR A 156 -15.89 -3.55 -0.05
CA TYR A 156 -16.30 -2.78 1.12
C TYR A 156 -17.38 -1.76 0.78
N ILE A 157 -17.19 -1.00 -0.29
CA ILE A 157 -18.13 0.05 -0.73
C ILE A 157 -19.49 -0.54 -1.12
N LYS A 158 -19.49 -1.72 -1.75
CA LYS A 158 -20.71 -2.44 -2.18
C LYS A 158 -21.36 -3.26 -1.06
N GLY A 159 -20.79 -3.26 0.15
CA GLY A 159 -21.30 -4.04 1.29
C GLY A 159 -21.11 -5.56 1.16
N ALA A 160 -20.30 -6.03 0.19
CA ALA A 160 -19.97 -7.44 0.01
C ALA A 160 -18.94 -7.95 1.05
N LYS A 161 -18.19 -7.05 1.65
CA LYS A 161 -17.25 -7.32 2.74
C LYS A 161 -17.76 -6.65 4.02
N ARG A 162 -17.73 -7.37 5.15
CA ARG A 162 -18.13 -6.78 6.44
C ARG A 162 -17.12 -5.74 6.89
N PRO A 163 -17.58 -4.65 7.54
CA PRO A 163 -16.68 -3.68 8.15
C PRO A 163 -15.66 -4.40 9.02
N ALA A 164 -14.37 -4.08 8.86
CA ALA A 164 -13.36 -4.49 9.81
C ALA A 164 -13.76 -3.92 11.17
N MET A 165 -13.96 -4.79 12.17
CA MET A 165 -14.31 -4.36 13.53
C MET A 165 -13.41 -3.22 13.96
N ALA A 166 -14.02 -2.20 14.55
CA ALA A 166 -13.41 -0.94 14.93
C ALA A 166 -11.98 -1.12 15.45
N LEU A 167 -11.07 -0.55 14.69
CA LEU A 167 -9.67 -0.51 15.05
C LEU A 167 -9.50 0.57 16.11
N ALA A 168 -9.42 0.11 17.34
CA ALA A 168 -8.99 0.91 18.46
C ALA A 168 -7.59 1.51 18.22
#